data_96b1ed6c04630bb2b38bcbedb7d9795e
#
_entry.id   96b1ed6c04630bb2b38bcbedb7d9795e
#
_cell.length_a   1.000
_cell.length_b   1.000
_cell.length_c   1.000
_cell.angle_alpha   90.00
_cell.angle_beta   90.00
_cell.angle_gamma   90.00
#
_symmetry.space_group_name_H-M   'P 1'
#
loop_
_entity.id
_entity.type
_entity.pdbx_description
1 polymer ?
#
loop_
_entity_poly.entity_id
_entity_poly.type
_entity_poly.pdbx_seq_one_letter_code
_entity_poly.pdbx_strand_id
1 'polypeptide(L)'
;GGRYLFVDTGYAYCRAEMRRIFAELIPGFDGMKKEVFVTHADVDHCGLLPDFDTVYASAETAECLRMEYADGDGYSETNPLHKPYIQICKILTSYTPVDPAKVVTVGEARTEENGGEVLTRTGSFDFGDLHFELYRGGGGHLTGESVLIDYENRVVFSGDVYVNMKDMTEKQAQYNRYAPILMTSVDTDPGLCALERRAIFARLGAGTWQIFGGHGGKKTYSVNADKDTV
;
A
#
# COMPACT_ATOMS: atom_id res chain seq x y z
N GLY A 1 -10.59 23.98 7.70
CA GLY A 1 -10.27 23.45 6.38
C GLY A 1 -9.87 21.99 6.53
N GLY A 2 -10.46 21.12 5.71
CA GLY A 2 -10.19 19.69 5.79
C GLY A 2 -8.75 19.36 5.41
N ARG A 3 -8.16 18.37 6.06
CA ARG A 3 -6.91 17.73 5.64
C ARG A 3 -7.29 16.53 4.75
N TYR A 4 -6.42 16.21 3.82
CA TYR A 4 -6.57 15.03 2.96
C TYR A 4 -5.40 14.07 3.19
N LEU A 5 -5.71 12.82 3.48
CA LEU A 5 -4.75 11.75 3.49
C LEU A 5 -4.85 11.00 2.16
N PHE A 6 -3.75 10.93 1.47
CA PHE A 6 -3.60 10.04 0.32
C PHE A 6 -3.09 8.68 0.82
N VAL A 7 -3.53 7.61 0.18
CA VAL A 7 -2.98 6.27 0.42
C VAL A 7 -2.44 5.76 -0.89
N ASP A 8 -1.12 5.57 -0.95
CA ASP A 8 -0.34 5.28 -2.14
C ASP A 8 -0.43 6.36 -3.24
N THR A 9 0.40 6.30 -4.26
CA THR A 9 0.54 7.41 -5.21
C THR A 9 0.53 7.03 -6.69
N GLY A 10 0.66 5.76 -7.02
CA GLY A 10 0.80 5.32 -8.40
C GLY A 10 2.21 5.55 -8.99
N TYR A 11 2.36 5.26 -10.26
CA TYR A 11 3.63 5.42 -11.00
C TYR A 11 4.02 6.89 -11.23
N ALA A 12 5.30 7.17 -11.20
CA ALA A 12 5.85 8.52 -11.43
C ALA A 12 5.50 9.10 -12.82
N TYR A 13 5.41 8.29 -13.86
CA TYR A 13 5.05 8.76 -15.20
C TYR A 13 3.62 9.30 -15.29
N CYS A 14 2.73 8.91 -14.36
CA CYS A 14 1.35 9.41 -14.28
C CYS A 14 1.24 10.80 -13.63
N ARG A 15 2.35 11.40 -13.16
CA ARG A 15 2.37 12.64 -12.36
C ARG A 15 1.49 13.75 -12.92
N ALA A 16 1.61 14.06 -14.20
CA ALA A 16 0.85 15.16 -14.81
C ALA A 16 -0.66 14.90 -14.80
N GLU A 17 -1.07 13.67 -15.10
CA GLU A 17 -2.47 13.26 -15.10
C GLU A 17 -3.03 13.25 -13.68
N MET A 18 -2.31 12.67 -12.72
CA MET A 18 -2.74 12.60 -11.33
C MET A 18 -2.89 13.98 -10.70
N ARG A 19 -1.95 14.90 -10.95
CA ARG A 19 -2.08 16.29 -10.50
C ARG A 19 -3.31 16.98 -11.07
N ARG A 20 -3.62 16.77 -12.34
CA ARG A 20 -4.84 17.30 -12.96
C ARG A 20 -6.09 16.75 -12.27
N ILE A 21 -6.15 15.44 -12.06
CA ILE A 21 -7.28 14.77 -11.38
C ILE A 21 -7.44 15.31 -9.95
N PHE A 22 -6.36 15.40 -9.19
CA PHE A 22 -6.41 15.92 -7.82
C PHE A 22 -6.85 17.38 -7.77
N ALA A 23 -6.38 18.22 -8.70
CA ALA A 23 -6.79 19.61 -8.78
C ALA A 23 -8.27 19.78 -9.15
N GLU A 24 -8.82 18.88 -9.94
CA GLU A 24 -10.24 18.85 -10.28
C GLU A 24 -11.12 18.38 -9.10
N LEU A 25 -10.66 17.39 -8.33
CA LEU A 25 -11.43 16.77 -7.25
C LEU A 25 -11.29 17.49 -5.91
N ILE A 26 -10.15 18.13 -5.65
CA ILE A 26 -9.79 18.70 -4.35
C ILE A 26 -9.58 20.22 -4.51
N PRO A 27 -10.54 21.03 -4.03
CA PRO A 27 -10.38 22.49 -4.07
C PRO A 27 -9.10 22.95 -3.35
N GLY A 28 -8.27 23.73 -4.05
CA GLY A 28 -7.03 24.27 -3.48
C GLY A 28 -5.87 23.27 -3.42
N PHE A 29 -5.94 22.15 -4.14
CA PHE A 29 -4.94 21.07 -4.13
C PHE A 29 -3.50 21.57 -4.27
N ASP A 30 -3.21 22.51 -5.18
CA ASP A 30 -1.83 22.96 -5.43
C ASP A 30 -1.22 23.72 -4.23
N GLY A 31 -2.04 24.42 -3.44
CA GLY A 31 -1.60 25.22 -2.28
C GLY A 31 -1.74 24.50 -0.94
N MET A 32 -2.30 23.29 -0.89
CA MET A 32 -2.48 22.56 0.37
C MET A 32 -1.23 21.78 0.75
N LYS A 33 -1.08 21.50 2.06
CA LYS A 33 -0.13 20.51 2.54
C LYS A 33 -0.57 19.11 2.07
N LYS A 34 0.33 18.38 1.41
CA LYS A 34 0.08 17.06 0.85
C LYS A 34 0.68 16.00 1.77
N GLU A 35 -0.17 15.10 2.26
CA GLU A 35 0.22 14.06 3.20
C GLU A 35 -0.23 12.70 2.66
N VAL A 36 0.66 11.73 2.66
CA VAL A 36 0.41 10.39 2.12
C VAL A 36 0.83 9.32 3.10
N PHE A 37 0.04 8.27 3.21
CA PHE A 37 0.46 7.00 3.79
C PHE A 37 0.82 6.06 2.64
N VAL A 38 2.06 5.54 2.63
CA VAL A 38 2.47 4.55 1.65
C VAL A 38 2.40 3.16 2.30
N THR A 39 1.67 2.25 1.65
CA THR A 39 1.45 0.90 2.19
C THR A 39 2.71 0.05 2.11
N HIS A 40 3.44 0.13 1.00
CA HIS A 40 4.69 -0.59 0.74
C HIS A 40 5.54 0.12 -0.32
N ALA A 41 6.78 -0.32 -0.52
CA ALA A 41 7.77 0.39 -1.31
C ALA A 41 7.90 -0.14 -2.75
N ASP A 42 6.80 -0.44 -3.43
CA ASP A 42 6.84 -0.73 -4.86
C ASP A 42 6.66 0.53 -5.71
N VAL A 43 7.24 0.52 -6.91
CA VAL A 43 7.35 1.69 -7.79
C VAL A 43 6.01 2.28 -8.22
N ASP A 44 4.97 1.48 -8.24
CA ASP A 44 3.60 1.88 -8.56
C ASP A 44 2.78 2.35 -7.35
N HIS A 45 3.36 2.28 -6.17
CA HIS A 45 2.81 2.86 -4.93
C HIS A 45 3.60 4.10 -4.48
N CYS A 46 4.88 4.17 -4.86
CA CYS A 46 5.83 5.20 -4.40
C CYS A 46 6.15 6.29 -5.44
N GLY A 47 5.64 6.19 -6.66
CA GLY A 47 6.12 7.00 -7.78
C GLY A 47 5.97 8.51 -7.63
N LEU A 48 4.96 8.98 -6.89
CA LEU A 48 4.74 10.42 -6.68
C LEU A 48 5.11 10.90 -5.26
N LEU A 49 5.71 10.06 -4.41
CA LEU A 49 6.11 10.45 -3.05
C LEU A 49 6.95 11.74 -2.99
N PRO A 50 7.85 12.04 -3.95
CA PRO A 50 8.58 13.30 -3.95
C PRO A 50 7.71 14.57 -4.01
N ASP A 51 6.47 14.45 -4.50
CA ASP A 51 5.53 15.58 -4.61
C ASP A 51 4.76 15.85 -3.29
N PHE A 52 4.91 14.99 -2.28
CA PHE A 52 4.27 15.11 -0.97
C PHE A 52 5.18 15.82 0.05
N ASP A 53 4.56 16.50 1.00
CA ASP A 53 5.26 17.21 2.08
C ASP A 53 5.57 16.28 3.26
N THR A 54 4.71 15.29 3.47
CA THR A 54 4.89 14.28 4.53
C THR A 54 4.48 12.90 4.01
N VAL A 55 5.34 11.92 4.22
CA VAL A 55 5.12 10.51 3.85
C VAL A 55 5.12 9.68 5.11
N TYR A 56 3.99 9.08 5.45
CA TYR A 56 3.86 8.13 6.55
C TYR A 56 4.11 6.71 6.03
N ALA A 57 4.89 5.93 6.75
CA ALA A 57 5.24 4.55 6.37
C ALA A 57 5.51 3.68 7.60
N SER A 58 5.38 2.36 7.47
CA SER A 58 5.89 1.41 8.45
C SER A 58 7.40 1.55 8.63
N ALA A 59 7.94 0.98 9.70
CA ALA A 59 9.39 1.01 9.94
C ALA A 59 10.17 0.35 8.78
N GLU A 60 9.70 -0.79 8.31
CA GLU A 60 10.32 -1.55 7.22
C GLU A 60 10.20 -0.82 5.87
N THR A 61 9.01 -0.29 5.56
CA THR A 61 8.81 0.51 4.34
C THR A 61 9.67 1.78 4.37
N ALA A 62 9.73 2.47 5.51
CA ALA A 62 10.58 3.65 5.67
C ALA A 62 12.07 3.32 5.49
N GLU A 63 12.52 2.16 5.96
CA GLU A 63 13.89 1.70 5.73
C GLU A 63 14.15 1.40 4.26
N CYS A 64 13.22 0.71 3.59
CA CYS A 64 13.31 0.45 2.15
C CYS A 64 13.44 1.76 1.34
N LEU A 65 12.62 2.78 1.65
CA LEU A 65 12.69 4.09 0.99
C LEU A 65 14.05 4.79 1.24
N ARG A 66 14.65 4.62 2.43
CA ARG A 66 16.01 5.13 2.72
C ARG A 66 17.08 4.42 1.90
N MET A 67 16.98 3.08 1.79
CA MET A 67 17.89 2.28 0.95
C MET A 67 17.81 2.74 -0.51
N GLU A 68 16.61 2.90 -1.06
CA GLU A 68 16.43 3.38 -2.43
C GLU A 68 17.01 4.77 -2.66
N TYR A 69 16.87 5.67 -1.69
CA TYR A 69 17.45 7.01 -1.76
C TYR A 69 18.98 7.01 -1.73
N ALA A 70 19.58 6.13 -0.92
CA ALA A 70 21.03 6.04 -0.76
C ALA A 70 21.70 5.28 -1.91
N ASP A 71 21.14 4.12 -2.30
CA ASP A 71 21.79 3.13 -3.15
C ASP A 71 21.03 2.84 -4.45
N GLY A 72 19.80 3.33 -4.58
CA GLY A 72 18.91 3.08 -5.73
C GLY A 72 18.17 1.75 -5.69
N ASP A 73 18.51 0.86 -4.79
CA ASP A 73 17.91 -0.47 -4.62
C ASP A 73 17.06 -0.53 -3.34
N GLY A 74 15.86 -1.11 -3.42
CA GLY A 74 14.98 -1.41 -2.28
C GLY A 74 14.87 -2.91 -2.01
N TYR A 75 13.86 -3.33 -1.24
CA TYR A 75 13.68 -4.74 -0.89
C TYR A 75 13.39 -5.63 -2.09
N SER A 76 12.64 -5.15 -3.07
CA SER A 76 12.31 -5.91 -4.28
C SER A 76 13.56 -6.26 -5.10
N GLU A 77 14.59 -5.40 -5.07
CA GLU A 77 15.87 -5.64 -5.76
C GLU A 77 16.82 -6.60 -5.02
N THR A 78 16.54 -6.95 -3.78
CA THR A 78 17.32 -7.97 -3.07
C THR A 78 17.15 -9.36 -3.69
N ASN A 79 16.05 -9.61 -4.39
CA ASN A 79 15.86 -10.82 -5.18
C ASN A 79 16.52 -10.65 -6.57
N PRO A 80 17.58 -11.42 -6.90
CA PRO A 80 18.32 -11.28 -8.15
C PRO A 80 17.49 -11.61 -9.40
N LEU A 81 16.37 -12.31 -9.25
CA LEU A 81 15.43 -12.59 -10.36
C LEU A 81 14.50 -11.41 -10.62
N HIS A 82 14.13 -10.66 -9.60
CA HIS A 82 13.25 -9.49 -9.72
C HIS A 82 14.02 -8.20 -10.04
N LYS A 83 15.26 -8.08 -9.57
CA LYS A 83 16.07 -6.86 -9.71
C LYS A 83 16.08 -6.27 -11.11
N PRO A 84 16.37 -7.01 -12.20
CA PRO A 84 16.39 -6.41 -13.55
C PRO A 84 15.04 -5.85 -13.97
N TYR A 85 13.95 -6.51 -13.59
CA TYR A 85 12.60 -6.06 -13.92
C TYR A 85 12.27 -4.75 -13.18
N ILE A 86 12.51 -4.70 -11.86
CA ILE A 86 12.26 -3.50 -11.06
C ILE A 86 13.10 -2.32 -11.54
N GLN A 87 14.38 -2.53 -11.87
CA GLN A 87 15.23 -1.48 -12.42
C GLN A 87 14.71 -0.94 -13.75
N ILE A 88 14.23 -1.82 -14.64
CA ILE A 88 13.58 -1.40 -15.89
C ILE A 88 12.31 -0.60 -15.59
N CYS A 89 11.48 -1.04 -14.66
CA CYS A 89 10.28 -0.31 -14.24
C CYS A 89 10.63 1.09 -13.72
N LYS A 90 11.64 1.22 -12.86
CA LYS A 90 12.13 2.51 -12.34
C LYS A 90 12.55 3.45 -13.48
N ILE A 91 13.29 2.95 -14.46
CA ILE A 91 13.72 3.74 -15.64
C ILE A 91 12.53 4.16 -16.49
N LEU A 92 11.66 3.22 -16.87
CA LEU A 92 10.53 3.48 -17.78
C LEU A 92 9.48 4.41 -17.15
N THR A 93 9.33 4.37 -15.82
CA THR A 93 8.36 5.22 -15.11
C THR A 93 8.95 6.54 -14.64
N SER A 94 10.25 6.79 -14.87
CA SER A 94 10.96 7.98 -14.38
C SER A 94 10.89 8.09 -12.85
N TYR A 95 10.99 6.95 -12.16
CA TYR A 95 10.97 6.88 -10.71
C TYR A 95 12.10 7.71 -10.09
N THR A 96 11.76 8.43 -9.04
CA THR A 96 12.73 9.19 -8.24
C THR A 96 12.45 8.87 -6.77
N PRO A 97 13.44 8.42 -6.00
CA PRO A 97 13.28 8.17 -4.58
C PRO A 97 12.85 9.42 -3.81
N VAL A 98 12.06 9.23 -2.77
CA VAL A 98 11.64 10.33 -1.88
C VAL A 98 12.78 10.70 -0.93
N ASP A 99 12.93 12.00 -0.64
CA ASP A 99 13.84 12.48 0.39
C ASP A 99 13.46 11.90 1.77
N PRO A 100 14.35 11.14 2.44
CA PRO A 100 14.09 10.55 3.75
C PRO A 100 13.67 11.56 4.82
N ALA A 101 14.04 12.84 4.69
CA ALA A 101 13.61 13.90 5.60
C ALA A 101 12.09 14.13 5.60
N LYS A 102 11.38 13.69 4.57
CA LYS A 102 9.91 13.75 4.47
C LYS A 102 9.23 12.53 5.08
N VAL A 103 9.97 11.44 5.37
CA VAL A 103 9.42 10.16 5.78
C VAL A 103 9.27 10.12 7.31
N VAL A 104 8.04 9.90 7.75
CA VAL A 104 7.66 9.71 9.15
C VAL A 104 7.30 8.26 9.38
N THR A 105 8.08 7.58 10.19
CA THR A 105 7.79 6.19 10.56
C THR A 105 6.62 6.13 11.54
N VAL A 106 5.66 5.23 11.28
CA VAL A 106 4.47 5.00 12.13
C VAL A 106 4.33 3.52 12.45
N GLY A 107 3.76 3.24 13.64
CA GLY A 107 3.66 1.89 14.16
C GLY A 107 5.00 1.35 14.70
N GLU A 108 4.93 0.15 15.25
CA GLU A 108 6.08 -0.55 15.83
C GLU A 108 6.81 -1.38 14.78
N ALA A 109 8.14 -1.42 14.88
CA ALA A 109 8.97 -2.29 14.06
C ALA A 109 8.70 -3.78 14.38
N ARG A 110 9.05 -4.65 13.45
CA ARG A 110 8.99 -6.10 13.67
C ARG A 110 9.93 -6.51 14.78
N THR A 111 9.44 -7.38 15.67
CA THR A 111 10.23 -8.04 16.69
C THR A 111 10.26 -9.56 16.44
N GLU A 112 11.22 -10.27 17.05
CA GLU A 112 11.26 -11.74 16.97
C GLU A 112 10.02 -12.38 17.58
N GLU A 113 9.46 -11.78 18.64
CA GLU A 113 8.28 -12.28 19.35
C GLU A 113 7.02 -12.28 18.50
N ASN A 114 6.84 -11.27 17.63
CA ASN A 114 5.65 -11.14 16.77
C ASN A 114 5.90 -11.54 15.31
N GLY A 115 7.10 -11.99 14.99
CA GLY A 115 7.53 -12.29 13.62
C GLY A 115 6.87 -13.53 12.99
N GLY A 116 6.17 -14.34 13.77
CA GLY A 116 5.48 -15.55 13.30
C GLY A 116 3.99 -15.38 12.99
N GLU A 117 3.41 -14.22 13.30
CA GLU A 117 2.00 -13.96 13.00
C GLU A 117 1.81 -13.60 11.53
N VAL A 118 0.72 -14.12 10.95
CA VAL A 118 0.34 -13.85 9.56
C VAL A 118 -0.02 -12.38 9.36
N LEU A 119 -0.68 -11.77 10.36
CA LEU A 119 -1.05 -10.36 10.37
C LEU A 119 -0.93 -9.81 11.78
N THR A 120 0.08 -8.99 12.02
CA THR A 120 0.43 -8.43 13.33
C THR A 120 -0.05 -6.99 13.44
N ARG A 121 -0.71 -6.65 14.56
CA ARG A 121 -1.03 -5.25 14.88
C ARG A 121 0.25 -4.53 15.30
N THR A 122 0.56 -3.41 14.64
CA THR A 122 1.78 -2.61 14.91
C THR A 122 1.50 -1.26 15.58
N GLY A 123 0.23 -0.94 15.83
CA GLY A 123 -0.13 0.29 16.50
C GLY A 123 -1.38 0.93 15.92
N SER A 124 -1.44 2.25 15.99
CA SER A 124 -2.51 3.06 15.39
C SER A 124 -1.96 4.31 14.73
N PHE A 125 -2.75 4.89 13.85
CA PHE A 125 -2.43 6.13 13.12
C PHE A 125 -3.67 7.02 13.06
N ASP A 126 -3.55 8.22 13.64
CA ASP A 126 -4.62 9.20 13.65
C ASP A 126 -4.37 10.27 12.58
N PHE A 127 -5.39 10.57 11.80
CA PHE A 127 -5.34 11.63 10.79
C PHE A 127 -6.63 12.45 10.79
N GLY A 128 -6.62 13.59 11.45
CA GLY A 128 -7.84 14.38 11.71
C GLY A 128 -8.82 13.58 12.55
N ASP A 129 -10.02 13.34 12.01
CA ASP A 129 -11.07 12.56 12.67
C ASP A 129 -11.01 11.06 12.31
N LEU A 130 -10.04 10.64 11.49
CA LEU A 130 -9.86 9.23 11.12
C LEU A 130 -8.92 8.54 12.11
N HIS A 131 -9.30 7.34 12.54
CA HIS A 131 -8.51 6.48 13.41
C HIS A 131 -8.27 5.14 12.76
N PHE A 132 -7.04 4.87 12.36
CA PHE A 132 -6.63 3.60 11.77
C PHE A 132 -5.88 2.73 12.75
N GLU A 133 -6.29 1.49 12.92
CA GLU A 133 -5.40 0.46 13.41
C GLU A 133 -4.46 0.02 12.29
N LEU A 134 -3.17 -0.06 12.62
CA LEU A 134 -2.13 -0.47 11.70
C LEU A 134 -1.81 -1.95 11.89
N TYR A 135 -1.83 -2.67 10.77
CA TYR A 135 -1.41 -4.05 10.72
C TYR A 135 -0.30 -4.22 9.69
N ARG A 136 0.54 -5.20 9.91
CA ARG A 136 1.61 -5.60 9.00
C ARG A 136 1.47 -7.08 8.69
N GLY A 137 1.62 -7.44 7.42
CA GLY A 137 1.75 -8.82 6.97
C GLY A 137 3.10 -9.44 7.30
N GLY A 138 3.24 -10.72 7.13
CA GLY A 138 4.49 -11.46 7.26
C GLY A 138 5.45 -11.26 6.07
N GLY A 139 5.05 -10.51 5.06
CA GLY A 139 5.80 -10.26 3.83
C GLY A 139 5.35 -11.13 2.66
N GLY A 140 4.09 -11.49 2.62
CA GLY A 140 3.52 -12.30 1.55
C GLY A 140 3.61 -11.60 0.20
N HIS A 141 3.15 -10.36 0.09
CA HIS A 141 3.39 -9.55 -1.09
C HIS A 141 4.78 -8.89 -0.99
N LEU A 142 4.96 -7.95 -0.08
CA LEU A 142 6.25 -7.31 0.17
C LEU A 142 6.52 -7.12 1.67
N THR A 143 7.79 -7.21 2.06
CA THR A 143 8.22 -6.94 3.44
C THR A 143 7.85 -5.51 3.86
N GLY A 144 7.20 -5.38 5.00
CA GLY A 144 6.80 -4.10 5.57
C GLY A 144 5.46 -3.58 5.09
N GLU A 145 4.77 -4.31 4.21
CA GLU A 145 3.46 -3.89 3.72
C GLU A 145 2.47 -3.70 4.85
N SER A 146 1.83 -2.53 4.84
CA SER A 146 0.90 -2.07 5.86
C SER A 146 -0.55 -2.20 5.41
N VAL A 147 -1.39 -2.64 6.34
CA VAL A 147 -2.85 -2.63 6.20
C VAL A 147 -3.42 -1.65 7.24
N LEU A 148 -4.25 -0.72 6.78
CA LEU A 148 -4.93 0.26 7.62
C LEU A 148 -6.40 -0.14 7.76
N ILE A 149 -6.90 -0.24 8.98
CA ILE A 149 -8.31 -0.56 9.25
C ILE A 149 -8.90 0.52 10.16
N ASP A 150 -9.89 1.24 9.63
CA ASP A 150 -10.75 2.13 10.41
C ASP A 150 -12.04 1.37 10.76
N TYR A 151 -12.13 0.94 12.02
CA TYR A 151 -13.26 0.15 12.50
C TYR A 151 -14.52 0.98 12.67
N GLU A 152 -14.41 2.27 12.97
CA GLU A 152 -15.54 3.16 13.15
C GLU A 152 -16.24 3.44 11.82
N ASN A 153 -15.45 3.80 10.80
CA ASN A 153 -15.95 4.10 9.46
C ASN A 153 -16.07 2.84 8.58
N ARG A 154 -15.60 1.68 9.04
CA ARG A 154 -15.57 0.41 8.31
C ARG A 154 -14.86 0.53 6.95
N VAL A 155 -13.66 1.08 6.99
CA VAL A 155 -12.80 1.27 5.82
C VAL A 155 -11.50 0.49 6.00
N VAL A 156 -11.05 -0.15 4.93
CA VAL A 156 -9.76 -0.87 4.87
C VAL A 156 -8.97 -0.38 3.67
N PHE A 157 -7.70 -0.07 3.89
CA PHE A 157 -6.68 0.04 2.85
C PHE A 157 -5.70 -1.10 3.03
N SER A 158 -5.60 -1.97 2.04
CA SER A 158 -4.87 -3.25 2.19
C SER A 158 -3.58 -3.33 1.39
N GLY A 159 -3.21 -2.27 0.65
CA GLY A 159 -2.13 -2.39 -0.31
C GLY A 159 -2.39 -3.55 -1.28
N ASP A 160 -1.34 -4.21 -1.71
CA ASP A 160 -1.40 -5.31 -2.68
C ASP A 160 -1.69 -6.68 -2.06
N VAL A 161 -1.80 -6.78 -0.72
CA VAL A 161 -2.35 -7.99 -0.08
C VAL A 161 -3.73 -8.34 -0.67
N TYR A 162 -4.51 -7.32 -1.05
CA TYR A 162 -5.77 -7.52 -1.78
C TYR A 162 -5.84 -6.63 -3.03
N VAL A 163 -6.04 -7.25 -4.17
CA VAL A 163 -6.26 -6.60 -5.47
C VAL A 163 -7.66 -6.94 -5.98
N ASN A 164 -8.44 -5.92 -6.36
CA ASN A 164 -9.78 -6.13 -6.90
C ASN A 164 -9.77 -6.18 -8.43
N MET A 165 -9.58 -7.37 -8.98
CA MET A 165 -9.52 -7.57 -10.44
C MET A 165 -10.82 -7.24 -11.19
N LYS A 166 -11.98 -7.21 -10.50
CA LYS A 166 -13.30 -7.08 -11.17
C LYS A 166 -13.53 -5.72 -11.80
N ASP A 167 -12.96 -4.67 -11.22
CA ASP A 167 -13.16 -3.29 -11.66
C ASP A 167 -11.98 -2.77 -12.50
N MET A 168 -11.06 -3.64 -12.89
CA MET A 168 -9.99 -3.31 -13.81
C MET A 168 -10.51 -3.16 -15.24
N THR A 169 -9.96 -2.20 -15.98
CA THR A 169 -10.16 -2.11 -17.42
C THR A 169 -9.62 -3.39 -18.09
N GLU A 170 -10.11 -3.69 -19.30
CA GLU A 170 -9.64 -4.86 -20.04
C GLU A 170 -8.11 -4.86 -20.23
N LYS A 171 -7.51 -3.68 -20.50
CA LYS A 171 -6.05 -3.53 -20.61
C LYS A 171 -5.32 -3.82 -19.31
N GLN A 172 -5.82 -3.32 -18.18
CA GLN A 172 -5.24 -3.58 -16.87
C GLN A 172 -5.35 -5.07 -16.52
N ALA A 173 -6.52 -5.69 -16.73
CA ALA A 173 -6.73 -7.11 -16.48
C ALA A 173 -5.82 -7.98 -17.38
N GLN A 174 -5.60 -7.59 -18.63
CA GLN A 174 -4.70 -8.27 -19.55
C GLN A 174 -3.24 -8.15 -19.08
N TYR A 175 -2.79 -6.96 -18.69
CA TYR A 175 -1.45 -6.74 -18.16
C TYR A 175 -1.20 -7.61 -16.92
N ASN A 176 -2.13 -7.62 -15.97
CA ASN A 176 -2.01 -8.43 -14.75
C ASN A 176 -1.99 -9.95 -15.01
N ARG A 177 -2.50 -10.42 -16.15
CA ARG A 177 -2.36 -11.83 -16.55
C ARG A 177 -0.94 -12.17 -16.99
N TYR A 178 -0.21 -11.20 -17.54
CA TYR A 178 1.16 -11.40 -18.02
C TYR A 178 2.22 -11.16 -16.95
N ALA A 179 1.95 -10.30 -15.97
CA ALA A 179 2.90 -9.98 -14.92
C ALA A 179 3.47 -11.23 -14.19
N PRO A 180 2.65 -12.21 -13.77
CA PRO A 180 3.16 -13.43 -13.14
C PRO A 180 4.01 -14.30 -14.08
N ILE A 181 3.81 -14.22 -15.39
CA ILE A 181 4.61 -14.97 -16.37
C ILE A 181 6.00 -14.34 -16.50
N LEU A 182 6.07 -13.01 -16.44
CA LEU A 182 7.33 -12.26 -16.56
C LEU A 182 8.16 -12.32 -15.28
N MET A 183 7.50 -12.40 -14.11
CA MET A 183 8.13 -12.29 -12.79
C MET A 183 8.01 -13.58 -11.95
N THR A 184 7.43 -14.64 -12.51
CA THR A 184 7.01 -15.87 -11.82
C THR A 184 5.90 -15.65 -10.77
N SER A 185 5.94 -14.57 -10.03
CA SER A 185 4.90 -14.07 -9.13
C SER A 185 5.11 -12.58 -8.89
N VAL A 186 4.05 -11.83 -8.66
CA VAL A 186 4.10 -10.45 -8.16
C VAL A 186 4.28 -10.45 -6.63
N ASP A 187 3.93 -11.54 -5.96
CA ASP A 187 4.10 -11.71 -4.53
C ASP A 187 5.45 -12.36 -4.23
N THR A 188 6.08 -11.94 -3.12
CA THR A 188 7.29 -12.60 -2.58
C THR A 188 6.99 -14.04 -2.15
N ASP A 189 5.85 -14.23 -1.47
CA ASP A 189 5.29 -15.54 -1.10
C ASP A 189 3.77 -15.54 -1.33
N PRO A 190 3.30 -16.07 -2.48
CA PRO A 190 1.87 -16.08 -2.80
C PRO A 190 1.01 -16.86 -1.81
N GLY A 191 1.58 -17.89 -1.17
CA GLY A 191 0.90 -18.69 -0.15
C GLY A 191 0.65 -17.86 1.11
N LEU A 192 1.67 -17.18 1.59
CA LEU A 192 1.59 -16.28 2.74
C LEU A 192 0.67 -15.09 2.44
N CYS A 193 0.78 -14.45 1.27
CA CYS A 193 -0.09 -13.35 0.85
C CYS A 193 -1.58 -13.77 0.86
N ALA A 194 -1.89 -15.00 0.43
CA ALA A 194 -3.25 -15.54 0.52
C ALA A 194 -3.72 -15.74 1.97
N LEU A 195 -2.84 -16.12 2.89
CA LEU A 195 -3.16 -16.21 4.33
C LEU A 195 -3.37 -14.83 4.95
N GLU A 196 -2.52 -13.86 4.63
CA GLU A 196 -2.64 -12.46 5.08
C GLU A 196 -3.99 -11.86 4.64
N ARG A 197 -4.36 -12.07 3.39
CA ARG A 197 -5.67 -11.66 2.87
C ARG A 197 -6.83 -12.25 3.67
N ARG A 198 -6.78 -13.55 3.98
CA ARG A 198 -7.81 -14.19 4.81
C ARG A 198 -7.83 -13.60 6.21
N ALA A 199 -6.67 -13.33 6.81
CA ALA A 199 -6.56 -12.74 8.12
C ALA A 199 -7.15 -11.32 8.19
N ILE A 200 -6.97 -10.49 7.14
CA ILE A 200 -7.63 -9.20 7.00
C ILE A 200 -9.14 -9.38 7.08
N PHE A 201 -9.72 -10.20 6.20
CA PHE A 201 -11.18 -10.40 6.15
C PHE A 201 -11.75 -11.01 7.44
N ALA A 202 -10.99 -11.86 8.13
CA ALA A 202 -11.38 -12.45 9.40
C ALA A 202 -11.45 -11.44 10.57
N ARG A 203 -10.73 -10.31 10.46
CA ARG A 203 -10.76 -9.24 11.48
C ARG A 203 -11.96 -8.29 11.34
N LEU A 204 -12.66 -8.33 10.22
CA LEU A 204 -13.76 -7.43 9.94
C LEU A 204 -15.02 -7.91 10.68
N GLY A 205 -15.48 -7.11 11.64
CA GLY A 205 -16.71 -7.37 12.37
C GLY A 205 -17.97 -7.18 11.53
N ALA A 206 -19.12 -7.48 12.13
CA ALA A 206 -20.43 -7.35 11.47
C ALA A 206 -20.66 -5.95 10.89
N GLY A 207 -21.23 -5.90 9.70
CA GLY A 207 -21.54 -4.66 8.99
C GLY A 207 -21.06 -4.66 7.54
N THR A 208 -21.18 -3.50 6.91
CA THR A 208 -20.76 -3.30 5.51
C THR A 208 -19.47 -2.49 5.47
N TRP A 209 -18.43 -3.07 4.92
CA TRP A 209 -17.08 -2.54 4.83
C TRP A 209 -16.77 -2.04 3.42
N GLN A 210 -15.99 -0.96 3.33
CA GLN A 210 -15.40 -0.49 2.09
C GLN A 210 -13.92 -0.87 2.10
N ILE A 211 -13.50 -1.71 1.15
CA ILE A 211 -12.12 -2.21 1.05
C ILE A 211 -11.49 -1.61 -0.20
N PHE A 212 -10.40 -0.91 -0.02
CA PHE A 212 -9.54 -0.34 -1.04
C PHE A 212 -8.27 -1.18 -1.10
N GLY A 213 -8.12 -1.96 -2.16
CA GLY A 213 -6.90 -2.68 -2.46
C GLY A 213 -5.88 -1.81 -3.18
N GLY A 214 -4.69 -2.31 -3.40
CA GLY A 214 -3.67 -1.57 -4.13
C GLY A 214 -4.06 -1.32 -5.58
N HIS A 215 -4.75 -2.26 -6.21
CA HIS A 215 -5.22 -2.13 -7.58
C HIS A 215 -6.71 -2.44 -7.74
N GLY A 216 -7.30 -1.84 -8.80
CA GLY A 216 -8.72 -2.00 -9.13
C GLY A 216 -9.63 -1.08 -8.33
N GLY A 217 -10.93 -1.32 -8.43
CA GLY A 217 -11.92 -0.53 -7.74
C GLY A 217 -12.14 -0.97 -6.29
N LYS A 218 -12.84 -0.15 -5.51
CA LYS A 218 -13.22 -0.52 -4.14
C LYS A 218 -14.15 -1.74 -4.12
N LYS A 219 -14.00 -2.57 -3.09
CA LYS A 219 -14.90 -3.68 -2.80
C LYS A 219 -15.83 -3.32 -1.65
N THR A 220 -17.14 -3.48 -1.86
CA THR A 220 -18.09 -3.51 -0.76
C THR A 220 -18.20 -4.95 -0.23
N TYR A 221 -17.96 -5.13 1.07
CA TYR A 221 -17.96 -6.44 1.72
C TYR A 221 -18.85 -6.41 2.96
N SER A 222 -19.83 -7.33 3.00
CA SER A 222 -20.79 -7.42 4.12
C SER A 222 -20.51 -8.65 4.97
N VAL A 223 -20.37 -8.43 6.27
CA VAL A 223 -20.24 -9.47 7.30
C VAL A 223 -21.54 -9.55 8.07
N ASN A 224 -22.18 -10.71 8.06
CA ASN A 224 -23.42 -10.95 8.83
C ASN A 224 -23.12 -11.15 10.32
N ALA A 225 -24.00 -10.65 11.18
CA ALA A 225 -23.87 -10.78 12.62
C ALA A 225 -23.96 -12.24 13.16
N ASP A 226 -24.48 -13.17 12.32
CA ASP A 226 -24.79 -14.55 12.77
C ASP A 226 -23.61 -15.54 12.60
N LYS A 227 -22.37 -15.07 12.36
CA LYS A 227 -21.21 -15.98 12.19
C LYS A 227 -20.43 -16.30 13.46
N ASP A 228 -20.83 -15.79 14.62
CA ASP A 228 -20.15 -16.02 15.92
C ASP A 228 -20.77 -17.14 16.77
N THR A 229 -21.53 -18.05 16.17
CA THR A 229 -22.05 -19.24 16.87
C THR A 229 -21.84 -20.50 16.05
N VAL A 230 -20.61 -21.00 16.00
CA VAL A 230 -20.33 -22.46 15.97
C VAL A 230 -18.91 -22.68 16.50
#